data_0815bab785cfe3ae0dd42dc13558bc31
#
_entry.id   0815bab785cfe3ae0dd42dc13558bc31
#
_cell.length_a   1.000
_cell.length_b   1.000
_cell.length_c   1.000
_cell.angle_alpha   90.00
_cell.angle_beta   90.00
_cell.angle_gamma   90.00
#
_symmetry.space_group_name_H-M   'P 1'
#
loop_
_entity.id
_entity.type
_entity.pdbx_description
1 polymer ?
#
loop_
_entity_poly.entity_id
_entity_poly.type
_entity_poly.pdbx_seq_one_letter_code
_entity_poly.pdbx_strand_id
1 'polypeptide(L)'
;MLNKIGVAQWGTKHGHAKGWLEILSNSNLIDFKGIYEPDDERKENLFNSNEKIWREINWVNNFEEALKDKDVKIVFIEESNNKSLDVLEKCIKNNKNVMLDKPAGNDFKKFNRLAKMAKEKNLVIELGYMFRQHEGFKKISEWSHSGKLGKIFMVRAHMSTNLLEINLENNDISREGLSKYKGGVFYDLAGHMIDQICWLQGRPKNIKSFFMNSDSKNKQFSDNTVSIFEYDEGMTILDISAMETKPMARRFEVYGTEGSAIMEPFEPAYNIRLCLNNGFEDYKKGVNIVKIKDVPRYDKPFEIFINRVINNKIPIRSLEHEILVQETLMRATGDIND
;
A
#
# COMPACT_ATOMS: atom_id res chain seq x y z
N MET A 1 -9.99 -18.30 28.01
CA MET A 1 -10.04 -17.21 27.01
C MET A 1 -8.62 -17.04 26.47
N LEU A 2 -8.41 -17.14 25.14
CA LEU A 2 -7.11 -16.81 24.57
C LEU A 2 -6.81 -15.34 24.90
N ASN A 3 -5.65 -15.07 25.51
CA ASN A 3 -5.23 -13.69 25.75
C ASN A 3 -5.14 -12.96 24.41
N LYS A 4 -5.95 -11.93 24.23
CA LYS A 4 -5.92 -11.08 23.04
C LYS A 4 -4.56 -10.38 22.96
N ILE A 5 -4.02 -10.26 21.76
CA ILE A 5 -2.77 -9.54 21.52
C ILE A 5 -2.99 -8.03 21.60
N GLY A 6 -2.15 -7.33 22.32
CA GLY A 6 -2.21 -5.87 22.45
C GLY A 6 -1.73 -5.18 21.18
N VAL A 7 -2.52 -4.20 20.73
CA VAL A 7 -2.26 -3.40 19.51
C VAL A 7 -2.42 -1.92 19.83
N ALA A 8 -1.54 -1.08 19.30
CA ALA A 8 -1.65 0.37 19.38
C ALA A 8 -1.48 1.00 17.98
N GLN A 9 -2.00 2.21 17.78
CA GLN A 9 -1.77 3.00 16.58
C GLN A 9 -0.93 4.23 16.92
N TRP A 10 0.06 4.52 16.07
CA TRP A 10 0.81 5.78 16.08
C TRP A 10 0.40 6.65 14.90
N GLY A 11 -0.04 7.87 15.21
CA GLY A 11 -0.32 8.92 14.23
C GLY A 11 -1.68 8.84 13.58
N THR A 12 -2.04 9.95 12.98
CA THR A 12 -3.29 10.14 12.23
C THR A 12 -3.06 10.87 10.91
N LYS A 13 -1.79 11.17 10.56
CA LYS A 13 -1.47 12.03 9.40
C LYS A 13 -1.60 11.31 8.07
N HIS A 14 -1.46 9.99 8.05
CA HIS A 14 -1.67 9.21 6.84
C HIS A 14 -3.16 9.14 6.47
N GLY A 15 -3.46 9.15 5.17
CA GLY A 15 -4.85 9.13 4.68
C GLY A 15 -5.65 7.87 5.02
N HIS A 16 -4.97 6.79 5.42
CA HIS A 16 -5.61 5.53 5.82
C HIS A 16 -5.85 5.42 7.34
N ALA A 17 -5.34 6.36 8.14
CA ALA A 17 -5.38 6.29 9.59
C ALA A 17 -6.77 6.02 10.18
N LYS A 18 -7.81 6.69 9.65
CA LYS A 18 -9.18 6.47 10.06
C LYS A 18 -9.68 5.08 9.73
N GLY A 19 -9.39 4.59 8.51
CA GLY A 19 -9.82 3.26 8.06
C GLY A 19 -9.23 2.16 8.92
N TRP A 20 -7.94 2.24 9.26
CA TRP A 20 -7.32 1.31 10.19
C TRP A 20 -7.91 1.43 11.60
N LEU A 21 -8.11 2.67 12.09
CA LEU A 21 -8.68 2.90 13.42
C LEU A 21 -10.08 2.29 13.58
N GLU A 22 -10.93 2.39 12.55
CA GLU A 22 -12.27 1.77 12.55
C GLU A 22 -12.20 0.25 12.69
N ILE A 23 -11.25 -0.41 12.03
CA ILE A 23 -11.05 -1.87 12.18
C ILE A 23 -10.46 -2.21 13.55
N LEU A 24 -9.43 -1.48 13.99
CA LEU A 24 -8.76 -1.72 15.26
C LEU A 24 -9.72 -1.60 16.45
N SER A 25 -10.54 -0.55 16.47
CA SER A 25 -11.48 -0.27 17.57
C SER A 25 -12.66 -1.25 17.64
N ASN A 26 -13.06 -1.81 16.51
CA ASN A 26 -14.21 -2.73 16.43
C ASN A 26 -13.82 -4.22 16.46
N SER A 27 -12.52 -4.55 16.41
CA SER A 27 -12.07 -5.94 16.32
C SER A 27 -12.12 -6.69 17.65
N ASN A 28 -12.70 -7.88 17.62
CA ASN A 28 -12.67 -8.83 18.73
C ASN A 28 -11.40 -9.71 18.77
N LEU A 29 -10.52 -9.61 17.77
CA LEU A 29 -9.30 -10.42 17.67
C LEU A 29 -8.15 -9.88 18.53
N ILE A 30 -8.20 -8.61 18.90
CA ILE A 30 -7.12 -7.86 19.55
C ILE A 30 -7.59 -7.18 20.84
N ASP A 31 -6.63 -6.74 21.62
CA ASP A 31 -6.81 -5.78 22.72
C ASP A 31 -6.25 -4.43 22.25
N PHE A 32 -7.13 -3.58 21.69
CA PHE A 32 -6.73 -2.28 21.18
C PHE A 32 -6.47 -1.31 22.32
N LYS A 33 -5.22 -0.90 22.50
CA LYS A 33 -4.77 -0.05 23.61
C LYS A 33 -5.02 1.45 23.37
N GLY A 34 -5.24 1.84 22.12
CA GLY A 34 -5.56 3.22 21.73
C GLY A 34 -4.61 3.79 20.69
N ILE A 35 -4.76 5.08 20.46
CA ILE A 35 -4.03 5.85 19.46
C ILE A 35 -3.20 6.95 20.11
N TYR A 36 -1.99 7.16 19.61
CA TYR A 36 -1.13 8.28 19.96
C TYR A 36 -0.98 9.23 18.77
N GLU A 37 -1.25 10.51 19.00
CA GLU A 37 -0.96 11.58 18.04
C GLU A 37 0.05 12.55 18.67
N PRO A 38 1.26 12.70 18.07
CA PRO A 38 2.30 13.57 18.61
C PRO A 38 2.03 15.06 18.40
N ASP A 39 1.08 15.40 17.56
CA ASP A 39 0.68 16.77 17.24
C ASP A 39 -0.57 17.13 18.03
N ASP A 40 -0.39 17.90 19.10
CA ASP A 40 -1.47 18.25 20.03
C ASP A 40 -2.58 19.05 19.35
N GLU A 41 -2.24 19.97 18.45
CA GLU A 41 -3.22 20.75 17.69
C GLU A 41 -4.08 19.84 16.79
N ARG A 42 -3.43 18.89 16.10
CA ARG A 42 -4.14 17.92 15.29
C ARG A 42 -5.03 17.02 16.13
N LYS A 43 -4.54 16.53 17.28
CA LYS A 43 -5.33 15.74 18.23
C LYS A 43 -6.57 16.50 18.66
N GLU A 44 -6.44 17.78 19.04
CA GLU A 44 -7.55 18.62 19.46
C GLU A 44 -8.55 18.85 18.30
N ASN A 45 -8.07 19.13 17.09
CA ASN A 45 -8.90 19.30 15.91
C ASN A 45 -9.71 18.03 15.57
N LEU A 46 -9.09 16.85 15.66
CA LEU A 46 -9.78 15.57 15.46
C LEU A 46 -10.82 15.30 16.54
N PHE A 47 -10.48 15.54 17.81
CA PHE A 47 -11.40 15.37 18.94
C PHE A 47 -12.63 16.28 18.84
N ASN A 48 -12.45 17.51 18.36
CA ASN A 48 -13.52 18.49 18.16
C ASN A 48 -14.25 18.31 16.81
N SER A 49 -13.83 17.38 15.97
CA SER A 49 -14.49 17.10 14.70
C SER A 49 -15.87 16.49 14.88
N ASN A 50 -16.71 16.50 13.84
CA ASN A 50 -18.02 15.86 13.87
C ASN A 50 -17.95 14.32 13.81
N GLU A 51 -16.78 13.74 13.72
CA GLU A 51 -16.60 12.31 13.58
C GLU A 51 -16.53 11.63 14.96
N LYS A 52 -17.53 10.81 15.22
CA LYS A 52 -17.71 10.12 16.52
C LYS A 52 -16.49 9.30 16.95
N ILE A 53 -15.81 8.64 16.02
CA ILE A 53 -14.66 7.78 16.31
C ILE A 53 -13.54 8.52 17.05
N TRP A 54 -13.22 9.76 16.67
CA TRP A 54 -12.15 10.53 17.30
C TRP A 54 -12.48 10.98 18.74
N ARG A 55 -13.76 11.07 19.07
CA ARG A 55 -14.24 11.45 20.42
C ARG A 55 -14.30 10.28 21.38
N GLU A 56 -14.55 9.07 20.87
CA GLU A 56 -14.77 7.87 21.68
C GLU A 56 -13.53 7.00 21.85
N ILE A 57 -12.49 7.26 21.05
CA ILE A 57 -11.27 6.47 21.08
C ILE A 57 -10.41 6.79 22.31
N ASN A 58 -9.67 5.78 22.79
CA ASN A 58 -8.66 5.98 23.81
C ASN A 58 -7.43 6.69 23.24
N TRP A 59 -7.19 7.93 23.62
CA TRP A 59 -5.99 8.67 23.28
C TRP A 59 -4.88 8.37 24.28
N VAL A 60 -3.80 7.74 23.83
CA VAL A 60 -2.60 7.47 24.62
C VAL A 60 -1.78 8.75 24.77
N ASN A 61 -1.42 9.12 26.00
CA ASN A 61 -0.66 10.37 26.25
C ASN A 61 0.85 10.17 26.10
N ASN A 62 1.36 8.97 26.36
CA ASN A 62 2.78 8.66 26.31
C ASN A 62 3.02 7.35 25.56
N PHE A 63 3.50 7.46 24.31
CA PHE A 63 3.75 6.29 23.50
C PHE A 63 4.97 5.47 23.93
N GLU A 64 5.94 6.08 24.58
CA GLU A 64 7.11 5.35 25.11
C GLU A 64 6.68 4.34 26.18
N GLU A 65 5.63 4.62 26.94
CA GLU A 65 5.01 3.65 27.86
C GLU A 65 4.34 2.51 27.09
N ALA A 66 3.56 2.82 26.06
CA ALA A 66 2.96 1.80 25.20
C ALA A 66 4.01 0.93 24.49
N LEU A 67 5.16 1.51 24.08
CA LEU A 67 6.27 0.73 23.51
C LEU A 67 6.93 -0.20 24.53
N LYS A 68 7.02 0.21 25.80
CA LYS A 68 7.58 -0.62 26.87
C LYS A 68 6.60 -1.66 27.42
N ASP A 69 5.30 -1.46 27.20
CA ASP A 69 4.29 -2.41 27.60
C ASP A 69 4.51 -3.76 26.87
N LYS A 70 4.70 -4.83 27.65
CA LYS A 70 4.92 -6.18 27.12
C LYS A 70 3.69 -6.79 26.47
N ASP A 71 2.50 -6.29 26.78
CA ASP A 71 1.25 -6.76 26.19
C ASP A 71 1.04 -6.18 24.80
N VAL A 72 1.53 -4.97 24.52
CA VAL A 72 1.55 -4.39 23.17
C VAL A 72 2.58 -5.14 22.32
N LYS A 73 2.12 -5.89 21.33
CA LYS A 73 2.96 -6.66 20.40
C LYS A 73 3.00 -6.07 19.00
N ILE A 74 2.00 -5.26 18.66
CA ILE A 74 1.81 -4.72 17.30
C ILE A 74 1.58 -3.21 17.38
N VAL A 75 2.20 -2.49 16.46
CA VAL A 75 1.95 -1.07 16.22
C VAL A 75 1.56 -0.84 14.77
N PHE A 76 0.46 -0.14 14.56
CA PHE A 76 0.07 0.44 13.28
C PHE A 76 0.66 1.84 13.18
N ILE A 77 1.39 2.14 12.12
CA ILE A 77 2.06 3.44 11.94
C ILE A 77 1.36 4.22 10.82
N GLU A 78 0.66 5.28 11.22
CA GLU A 78 -0.12 6.17 10.37
C GLU A 78 0.41 7.62 10.43
N GLU A 79 1.72 7.73 10.52
CA GLU A 79 2.45 9.00 10.56
C GLU A 79 2.72 9.51 9.14
N SER A 80 3.08 10.77 9.01
CA SER A 80 3.57 11.32 7.75
C SER A 80 4.78 10.55 7.21
N ASN A 81 4.85 10.38 5.89
CA ASN A 81 5.86 9.53 5.26
C ASN A 81 7.31 9.92 5.61
N ASN A 82 7.59 11.21 5.77
CA ASN A 82 8.93 11.70 6.15
C ASN A 82 9.32 11.39 7.60
N LYS A 83 8.37 11.04 8.47
CA LYS A 83 8.61 10.70 9.89
C LYS A 83 8.35 9.22 10.21
N SER A 84 7.66 8.51 9.33
CA SER A 84 7.23 7.13 9.57
C SER A 84 8.39 6.18 9.92
N LEU A 85 9.56 6.35 9.29
CA LEU A 85 10.75 5.52 9.56
C LEU A 85 11.38 5.77 10.94
N ASP A 86 11.24 6.97 11.53
CA ASP A 86 11.68 7.24 12.89
C ASP A 86 10.84 6.47 13.90
N VAL A 87 9.53 6.39 13.64
CA VAL A 87 8.61 5.63 14.46
C VAL A 87 8.87 4.12 14.29
N LEU A 88 9.08 3.66 13.06
CA LEU A 88 9.43 2.27 12.77
C LEU A 88 10.69 1.84 13.55
N GLU A 89 11.71 2.69 13.59
CA GLU A 89 12.94 2.41 14.34
C GLU A 89 12.68 2.24 15.84
N LYS A 90 11.86 3.09 16.43
CA LYS A 90 11.43 2.97 17.83
C LYS A 90 10.69 1.65 18.09
N CYS A 91 9.78 1.27 17.20
CA CYS A 91 9.03 0.02 17.30
C CYS A 91 9.95 -1.20 17.24
N ILE A 92 10.88 -1.26 16.29
CA ILE A 92 11.85 -2.36 16.15
C ILE A 92 12.76 -2.46 17.38
N LYS A 93 13.27 -1.33 17.91
CA LYS A 93 14.08 -1.31 19.13
C LYS A 93 13.34 -1.89 20.33
N ASN A 94 12.03 -1.69 20.41
CA ASN A 94 11.16 -2.21 21.46
C ASN A 94 10.49 -3.56 21.11
N ASN A 95 11.00 -4.28 20.10
CA ASN A 95 10.55 -5.61 19.68
C ASN A 95 9.05 -5.65 19.32
N LYS A 96 8.54 -4.64 18.62
CA LYS A 96 7.16 -4.60 18.15
C LYS A 96 7.08 -5.01 16.67
N ASN A 97 6.09 -5.83 16.34
CA ASN A 97 5.67 -6.06 14.96
C ASN A 97 4.96 -4.82 14.43
N VAL A 98 5.05 -4.54 13.15
CA VAL A 98 4.57 -3.28 12.59
C VAL A 98 3.77 -3.49 11.32
N MET A 99 2.58 -2.90 11.27
CA MET A 99 1.91 -2.52 10.04
C MET A 99 2.29 -1.06 9.77
N LEU A 100 3.11 -0.83 8.77
CA LEU A 100 3.55 0.50 8.35
C LEU A 100 2.75 0.94 7.13
N ASP A 101 2.08 2.07 7.18
CA ASP A 101 1.40 2.52 5.96
C ASP A 101 2.39 2.92 4.87
N LYS A 102 1.93 2.83 3.64
CA LYS A 102 2.72 2.99 2.41
C LYS A 102 2.80 4.46 1.96
N PRO A 103 3.85 4.86 1.28
CA PRO A 103 5.13 4.17 1.10
C PRO A 103 5.98 4.20 2.37
N ALA A 104 7.00 3.35 2.43
CA ALA A 104 7.89 3.24 3.58
C ALA A 104 8.89 4.42 3.66
N GLY A 105 8.37 5.62 3.86
CA GLY A 105 9.16 6.84 3.92
C GLY A 105 9.87 7.19 2.60
N ASN A 106 10.74 8.20 2.65
CA ASN A 106 11.51 8.70 1.50
C ASN A 106 13.02 8.45 1.61
N ASP A 107 13.46 7.68 2.60
CA ASP A 107 14.86 7.24 2.79
C ASP A 107 14.98 5.73 2.66
N PHE A 108 15.24 5.28 1.42
CA PHE A 108 15.39 3.84 1.14
C PHE A 108 16.52 3.18 1.93
N LYS A 109 17.66 3.88 2.14
CA LYS A 109 18.79 3.31 2.89
C LYS A 109 18.39 3.03 4.33
N LYS A 110 17.67 3.97 4.95
CA LYS A 110 17.14 3.83 6.31
C LYS A 110 16.12 2.69 6.37
N PHE A 111 15.16 2.64 5.45
CA PHE A 111 14.17 1.56 5.41
C PHE A 111 14.83 0.18 5.28
N ASN A 112 15.78 0.01 4.34
CA ASN A 112 16.50 -1.26 4.14
C ASN A 112 17.28 -1.68 5.39
N ARG A 113 17.94 -0.74 6.08
CA ARG A 113 18.60 -0.99 7.36
C ARG A 113 17.61 -1.46 8.43
N LEU A 114 16.48 -0.77 8.57
CA LEU A 114 15.44 -1.11 9.54
C LEU A 114 14.81 -2.47 9.25
N ALA A 115 14.56 -2.79 7.99
CA ALA A 115 14.07 -4.09 7.57
C ALA A 115 15.02 -5.23 7.97
N LYS A 116 16.34 -5.04 7.77
CA LYS A 116 17.36 -6.01 8.22
C LYS A 116 17.33 -6.19 9.74
N MET A 117 17.27 -5.09 10.50
CA MET A 117 17.16 -5.16 11.97
C MET A 117 15.90 -5.90 12.42
N ALA A 118 14.76 -5.68 11.75
CA ALA A 118 13.52 -6.39 12.05
C ALA A 118 13.65 -7.90 11.77
N LYS A 119 14.28 -8.27 10.65
CA LYS A 119 14.56 -9.67 10.29
C LYS A 119 15.43 -10.36 11.33
N GLU A 120 16.51 -9.73 11.78
CA GLU A 120 17.41 -10.26 12.83
C GLU A 120 16.67 -10.50 14.15
N LYS A 121 15.64 -9.69 14.44
CA LYS A 121 14.79 -9.83 15.63
C LYS A 121 13.56 -10.73 15.43
N ASN A 122 13.40 -11.34 14.24
CA ASN A 122 12.20 -12.10 13.86
C ASN A 122 10.89 -11.31 14.00
N LEU A 123 10.93 -10.00 13.70
CA LEU A 123 9.74 -9.14 13.73
C LEU A 123 9.08 -9.12 12.36
N VAL A 124 7.75 -9.08 12.36
CA VAL A 124 6.94 -8.90 11.16
C VAL A 124 6.79 -7.41 10.88
N ILE A 125 7.28 -6.98 9.71
CA ILE A 125 7.00 -5.67 9.13
C ILE A 125 6.23 -5.90 7.85
N GLU A 126 5.07 -5.28 7.72
CA GLU A 126 4.23 -5.33 6.52
C GLU A 126 3.81 -3.92 6.12
N LEU A 127 3.88 -3.63 4.82
CA LEU A 127 3.42 -2.34 4.28
C LEU A 127 1.93 -2.40 3.95
N GLY A 128 1.21 -1.31 4.19
CA GLY A 128 -0.24 -1.16 4.04
C GLY A 128 -0.75 -1.20 2.59
N TYR A 129 -0.26 -2.14 1.76
CA TYR A 129 -0.73 -2.31 0.38
C TYR A 129 -2.05 -3.09 0.33
N MET A 130 -3.16 -2.39 0.45
CA MET A 130 -4.51 -2.94 0.62
C MET A 130 -4.98 -3.84 -0.54
N PHE A 131 -4.45 -3.69 -1.76
CA PHE A 131 -4.88 -4.51 -2.91
C PHE A 131 -4.31 -5.93 -2.93
N ARG A 132 -3.44 -6.31 -2.00
CA ARG A 132 -2.92 -7.69 -1.88
C ARG A 132 -4.02 -8.74 -1.66
N GLN A 133 -5.12 -8.36 -1.04
CA GLN A 133 -6.26 -9.24 -0.77
C GLN A 133 -7.44 -9.04 -1.74
N HIS A 134 -7.30 -8.13 -2.69
CA HIS A 134 -8.30 -7.91 -3.73
C HIS A 134 -8.43 -9.15 -4.63
N GLU A 135 -9.65 -9.66 -4.82
CA GLU A 135 -9.90 -10.94 -5.49
C GLU A 135 -9.35 -10.97 -6.92
N GLY A 136 -9.51 -9.89 -7.67
CA GLY A 136 -9.03 -9.80 -9.05
C GLY A 136 -7.51 -9.85 -9.16
N PHE A 137 -6.79 -9.10 -8.32
CA PHE A 137 -5.31 -9.16 -8.31
C PHE A 137 -4.81 -10.54 -7.90
N LYS A 138 -5.47 -11.22 -6.96
CA LYS A 138 -5.13 -12.59 -6.57
C LYS A 138 -5.31 -13.57 -7.73
N LYS A 139 -6.46 -13.55 -8.42
CA LYS A 139 -6.72 -14.42 -9.58
C LYS A 139 -5.70 -14.19 -10.69
N ILE A 140 -5.42 -12.95 -11.06
CA ILE A 140 -4.43 -12.62 -12.09
C ILE A 140 -3.05 -13.14 -11.68
N SER A 141 -2.66 -12.96 -10.41
CA SER A 141 -1.40 -13.46 -9.87
C SER A 141 -1.33 -15.00 -9.93
N GLU A 142 -2.38 -15.69 -9.52
CA GLU A 142 -2.47 -17.16 -9.57
C GLU A 142 -2.33 -17.68 -11.00
N TRP A 143 -3.04 -17.11 -11.97
CA TRP A 143 -2.93 -17.49 -13.38
C TRP A 143 -1.55 -17.21 -13.96
N SER A 144 -0.94 -16.10 -13.57
CA SER A 144 0.42 -15.75 -14.03
C SER A 144 1.46 -16.71 -13.46
N HIS A 145 1.48 -16.95 -12.14
CA HIS A 145 2.47 -17.81 -11.49
C HIS A 145 2.27 -19.30 -11.83
N SER A 146 1.04 -19.73 -12.11
CA SER A 146 0.77 -21.10 -12.56
C SER A 146 1.04 -21.33 -14.06
N GLY A 147 1.49 -20.28 -14.78
CA GLY A 147 1.80 -20.35 -16.21
C GLY A 147 0.57 -20.38 -17.14
N LYS A 148 -0.64 -20.17 -16.61
CA LYS A 148 -1.89 -20.19 -17.40
C LYS A 148 -1.97 -19.07 -18.44
N LEU A 149 -1.31 -17.94 -18.17
CA LEU A 149 -1.16 -16.84 -19.13
C LEU A 149 0.09 -16.97 -20.00
N GLY A 150 0.91 -17.99 -19.79
CA GLY A 150 2.22 -18.12 -20.44
C GLY A 150 3.22 -17.11 -19.88
N LYS A 151 4.23 -16.76 -20.68
CA LYS A 151 5.26 -15.79 -20.33
C LYS A 151 4.67 -14.38 -20.41
N ILE A 152 4.73 -13.64 -19.29
CA ILE A 152 4.22 -12.27 -19.23
C ILE A 152 5.21 -11.34 -19.92
N PHE A 153 4.78 -10.68 -21.01
CA PHE A 153 5.59 -9.76 -21.77
C PHE A 153 5.17 -8.28 -21.65
N MET A 154 3.94 -8.01 -21.17
CA MET A 154 3.47 -6.64 -20.94
C MET A 154 2.52 -6.59 -19.75
N VAL A 155 2.74 -5.60 -18.88
CA VAL A 155 1.77 -5.17 -17.87
C VAL A 155 1.45 -3.69 -18.07
N ARG A 156 0.19 -3.30 -17.95
CA ARG A 156 -0.24 -1.90 -17.94
C ARG A 156 -1.06 -1.65 -16.69
N ALA A 157 -0.69 -0.62 -15.95
CA ALA A 157 -1.40 -0.22 -14.74
C ALA A 157 -1.72 1.28 -14.79
N HIS A 158 -2.95 1.61 -14.49
CA HIS A 158 -3.45 2.97 -14.40
C HIS A 158 -4.17 3.16 -13.08
N MET A 159 -3.65 4.05 -12.21
CA MET A 159 -4.22 4.29 -10.89
C MET A 159 -4.26 5.79 -10.57
N SER A 160 -5.10 6.51 -11.30
CA SER A 160 -5.26 7.96 -11.11
C SER A 160 -6.22 8.31 -9.99
N THR A 161 -6.22 9.58 -9.61
CA THR A 161 -7.09 10.18 -8.59
C THR A 161 -7.50 11.58 -9.01
N ASN A 162 -8.39 12.21 -8.23
CA ASN A 162 -8.72 13.61 -8.37
C ASN A 162 -8.41 14.38 -7.08
N LEU A 163 -7.27 15.06 -7.04
CA LEU A 163 -6.87 15.91 -5.93
C LEU A 163 -7.39 17.36 -6.06
N LEU A 164 -8.07 17.71 -7.17
CA LEU A 164 -8.69 19.02 -7.33
C LEU A 164 -9.94 19.17 -6.46
N GLU A 165 -10.64 18.05 -6.21
CA GLU A 165 -11.88 18.01 -5.45
C GLU A 165 -11.67 17.69 -3.96
N ILE A 166 -10.46 17.28 -3.57
CA ILE A 166 -10.15 16.92 -2.20
C ILE A 166 -9.60 18.16 -1.49
N ASN A 167 -10.48 18.88 -0.82
CA ASN A 167 -10.11 19.96 0.09
C ASN A 167 -9.60 19.35 1.39
N LEU A 168 -8.36 18.85 1.37
CA LEU A 168 -7.69 18.23 2.52
C LEU A 168 -6.80 19.28 3.20
N GLU A 169 -7.42 20.25 3.85
CA GLU A 169 -6.71 21.11 4.78
C GLU A 169 -6.00 20.23 5.81
N ASN A 170 -4.68 20.35 5.88
CA ASN A 170 -3.81 19.63 6.83
C ASN A 170 -3.59 18.12 6.64
N ASN A 171 -3.72 17.58 5.43
CA ASN A 171 -3.39 16.20 5.16
C ASN A 171 -2.15 16.07 4.24
N ASP A 172 -1.24 15.12 4.52
CA ASP A 172 -0.06 14.87 3.68
C ASP A 172 -0.41 14.45 2.23
N ILE A 173 -1.65 14.05 1.98
CA ILE A 173 -2.17 13.70 0.65
C ILE A 173 -2.67 14.93 -0.16
N SER A 174 -2.50 16.13 0.35
CA SER A 174 -2.77 17.35 -0.42
C SER A 174 -1.71 17.54 -1.51
N ARG A 175 -2.03 18.36 -2.54
CA ARG A 175 -1.03 18.76 -3.56
C ARG A 175 0.20 19.40 -2.91
N GLU A 176 0.02 20.19 -1.88
CA GLU A 176 1.11 20.83 -1.13
C GLU A 176 1.91 19.81 -0.33
N GLY A 177 1.25 18.88 0.35
CA GLY A 177 1.91 17.80 1.09
C GLY A 177 2.75 16.91 0.17
N LEU A 178 2.19 16.51 -0.97
CA LEU A 178 2.84 15.62 -1.93
C LEU A 178 3.93 16.32 -2.76
N SER A 179 3.91 17.66 -2.90
CA SER A 179 4.96 18.41 -3.60
C SER A 179 6.33 18.33 -2.92
N LYS A 180 6.36 17.88 -1.67
CA LYS A 180 7.61 17.64 -0.91
C LYS A 180 8.38 16.39 -1.38
N TYR A 181 7.70 15.49 -2.12
CA TYR A 181 8.27 14.24 -2.60
C TYR A 181 8.50 14.29 -4.10
N LYS A 182 9.63 13.75 -4.56
CA LYS A 182 9.86 13.54 -5.99
C LYS A 182 8.76 12.65 -6.57
N GLY A 183 8.28 12.99 -7.74
CA GLY A 183 7.18 12.27 -8.38
C GLY A 183 5.78 12.67 -7.92
N GLY A 184 5.62 13.49 -6.86
CA GLY A 184 4.32 14.03 -6.45
C GLY A 184 3.24 12.95 -6.27
N VAL A 185 2.18 12.94 -7.11
CA VAL A 185 1.12 11.93 -7.04
C VAL A 185 1.62 10.50 -7.28
N PHE A 186 2.67 10.34 -8.08
CA PHE A 186 3.27 9.03 -8.33
C PHE A 186 3.86 8.43 -7.04
N TYR A 187 4.58 9.22 -6.26
CA TYR A 187 5.13 8.77 -4.98
C TYR A 187 4.07 8.18 -4.04
N ASP A 188 2.89 8.80 -3.98
CA ASP A 188 1.81 8.33 -3.11
C ASP A 188 1.09 7.08 -3.65
N LEU A 189 0.72 7.08 -4.94
CA LEU A 189 -0.17 6.05 -5.47
C LEU A 189 0.55 4.89 -6.15
N ALA A 190 1.72 5.11 -6.75
CA ALA A 190 2.38 4.08 -7.57
C ALA A 190 2.74 2.83 -6.79
N GLY A 191 3.05 2.96 -5.49
CA GLY A 191 3.41 1.83 -4.64
C GLY A 191 2.38 0.70 -4.66
N HIS A 192 1.09 1.01 -4.75
CA HIS A 192 0.03 0.01 -4.87
C HIS A 192 0.14 -0.87 -6.11
N MET A 193 0.47 -0.24 -7.25
CA MET A 193 0.62 -0.98 -8.52
C MET A 193 2.01 -1.61 -8.60
N ILE A 194 3.04 -0.93 -8.14
CA ILE A 194 4.41 -1.48 -8.06
C ILE A 194 4.43 -2.76 -7.23
N ASP A 195 3.67 -2.83 -6.13
CA ASP A 195 3.52 -4.03 -5.33
C ASP A 195 2.99 -5.24 -6.14
N GLN A 196 1.98 -5.02 -7.00
CA GLN A 196 1.45 -6.06 -7.87
C GLN A 196 2.42 -6.39 -9.03
N ILE A 197 3.03 -5.38 -9.62
CA ILE A 197 4.00 -5.51 -10.72
C ILE A 197 5.23 -6.30 -10.26
N CYS A 198 5.83 -5.92 -9.13
CA CYS A 198 6.97 -6.64 -8.56
C CYS A 198 6.61 -8.07 -8.17
N TRP A 199 5.38 -8.32 -7.75
CA TRP A 199 4.92 -9.68 -7.45
C TRP A 199 4.81 -10.56 -8.71
N LEU A 200 4.44 -9.96 -9.87
CA LEU A 200 4.32 -10.69 -11.13
C LEU A 200 5.63 -10.85 -11.88
N GLN A 201 6.48 -9.82 -11.90
CA GLN A 201 7.64 -9.74 -12.79
C GLN A 201 8.98 -9.61 -12.05
N GLY A 202 8.95 -9.46 -10.73
CA GLY A 202 10.16 -9.28 -9.93
C GLY A 202 10.77 -7.88 -10.07
N ARG A 203 12.12 -7.81 -9.94
CA ARG A 203 12.89 -6.56 -9.99
C ARG A 203 13.07 -6.08 -11.43
N PRO A 204 12.64 -4.86 -11.77
CA PRO A 204 12.92 -4.31 -13.10
C PRO A 204 14.41 -4.02 -13.28
N LYS A 205 14.90 -4.26 -14.52
CA LYS A 205 16.29 -4.01 -14.93
C LYS A 205 16.57 -2.53 -15.02
N ASN A 206 15.74 -1.80 -15.77
CA ASN A 206 15.81 -0.36 -15.92
C ASN A 206 14.44 0.28 -15.67
N ILE A 207 14.43 1.54 -15.25
CA ILE A 207 13.23 2.33 -15.07
C ILE A 207 13.42 3.69 -15.74
N LYS A 208 12.42 4.11 -16.52
CA LYS A 208 12.36 5.47 -17.10
C LYS A 208 11.04 6.11 -16.74
N SER A 209 11.11 7.26 -16.09
CA SER A 209 9.95 8.01 -15.66
C SER A 209 9.87 9.39 -16.28
N PHE A 210 8.65 9.84 -16.54
CA PHE A 210 8.32 11.16 -17.02
C PHE A 210 7.31 11.78 -16.07
N PHE A 211 7.68 12.90 -15.49
CA PHE A 211 6.87 13.61 -14.51
C PHE A 211 6.61 15.00 -15.03
N MET A 212 5.33 15.36 -15.11
CA MET A 212 4.89 16.66 -15.58
C MET A 212 4.04 17.33 -14.50
N ASN A 213 4.10 18.65 -14.50
CA ASN A 213 3.12 19.50 -13.86
C ASN A 213 2.23 20.09 -14.94
N SER A 214 0.99 19.65 -15.01
CA SER A 214 -0.01 20.13 -15.99
C SER A 214 -0.83 21.29 -15.43
N ASP A 215 -0.83 21.50 -14.10
CA ASP A 215 -1.47 22.64 -13.45
C ASP A 215 -0.45 23.73 -13.10
N SER A 216 -0.55 24.86 -13.76
CA SER A 216 0.36 26.00 -13.59
C SER A 216 0.34 26.62 -12.16
N LYS A 217 -0.64 26.27 -11.32
CA LYS A 217 -0.80 26.86 -9.99
C LYS A 217 0.21 26.33 -8.97
N ASN A 218 0.68 25.10 -9.10
CA ASN A 218 1.69 24.53 -8.23
C ASN A 218 2.81 23.87 -9.04
N LYS A 219 3.82 24.64 -9.38
CA LYS A 219 4.93 24.22 -10.28
C LYS A 219 5.81 23.10 -9.72
N GLN A 220 5.73 22.78 -8.43
CA GLN A 220 6.55 21.75 -7.78
C GLN A 220 5.85 20.39 -7.70
N PHE A 221 4.55 20.33 -7.93
CA PHE A 221 3.77 19.11 -7.82
C PHE A 221 3.67 18.37 -9.16
N SER A 222 4.22 17.16 -9.23
CA SER A 222 4.03 16.29 -10.39
C SER A 222 2.63 15.67 -10.32
N ASP A 223 1.76 16.10 -11.22
CA ASP A 223 0.33 15.74 -11.27
C ASP A 223 -0.05 14.85 -12.45
N ASN A 224 0.86 14.67 -13.40
CA ASN A 224 0.69 13.81 -14.56
C ASN A 224 2.00 13.05 -14.82
N THR A 225 1.95 11.74 -14.63
CA THR A 225 3.15 10.92 -14.49
C THR A 225 3.04 9.61 -15.23
N VAL A 226 4.15 9.14 -15.82
CA VAL A 226 4.26 7.81 -16.39
C VAL A 226 5.64 7.23 -16.09
N SER A 227 5.69 5.93 -15.77
CA SER A 227 6.93 5.16 -15.65
C SER A 227 6.89 3.92 -16.53
N ILE A 228 8.01 3.62 -17.16
CA ILE A 228 8.24 2.41 -17.95
C ILE A 228 9.27 1.56 -17.22
N PHE A 229 8.93 0.33 -16.90
CA PHE A 229 9.80 -0.65 -16.28
C PHE A 229 10.22 -1.67 -17.33
N GLU A 230 11.51 -1.86 -17.50
CA GLU A 230 12.10 -2.82 -18.45
C GLU A 230 12.57 -4.07 -17.69
N TYR A 231 12.23 -5.24 -18.22
CA TYR A 231 12.66 -6.55 -17.78
C TYR A 231 13.39 -7.27 -18.91
N ASP A 232 14.06 -8.38 -18.64
CA ASP A 232 14.75 -9.15 -19.68
C ASP A 232 13.82 -9.59 -20.82
N GLU A 233 12.56 -9.85 -20.50
CA GLU A 233 11.60 -10.46 -21.43
C GLU A 233 10.23 -9.77 -21.44
N GLY A 234 10.17 -8.51 -21.01
CA GLY A 234 8.91 -7.77 -20.99
C GLY A 234 9.06 -6.34 -20.54
N MET A 235 7.95 -5.64 -20.54
CA MET A 235 7.85 -4.25 -20.08
C MET A 235 6.60 -4.04 -19.24
N THR A 236 6.65 -3.02 -18.39
CA THR A 236 5.47 -2.49 -17.69
C THR A 236 5.34 -1.00 -17.94
N ILE A 237 4.12 -0.54 -18.14
CA ILE A 237 3.75 0.88 -18.16
C ILE A 237 2.86 1.13 -16.95
N LEU A 238 3.25 2.09 -16.12
CA LEU A 238 2.46 2.59 -14.99
C LEU A 238 2.25 4.08 -15.16
N ASP A 239 1.00 4.50 -15.26
CA ASP A 239 0.64 5.91 -15.35
C ASP A 239 -0.34 6.33 -14.24
N ILE A 240 -0.14 7.56 -13.74
CA ILE A 240 -0.91 8.14 -12.64
C ILE A 240 -1.11 9.63 -12.89
N SER A 241 -2.36 10.07 -12.78
CA SER A 241 -2.72 11.48 -12.81
C SER A 241 -3.44 11.88 -11.52
N ALA A 242 -3.28 13.14 -11.12
CA ALA A 242 -3.99 13.76 -10.00
C ALA A 242 -5.26 14.50 -10.42
N MET A 243 -5.65 14.42 -11.69
CA MET A 243 -6.72 15.26 -12.28
C MET A 243 -7.78 14.45 -13.02
N GLU A 244 -7.81 13.13 -12.84
CA GLU A 244 -8.80 12.30 -13.52
C GLU A 244 -10.21 12.57 -12.96
N THR A 245 -11.17 12.73 -13.87
CA THR A 245 -12.58 12.87 -13.49
C THR A 245 -13.15 11.58 -12.92
N LYS A 246 -14.12 11.69 -12.01
CA LYS A 246 -14.81 10.53 -11.43
C LYS A 246 -15.95 10.04 -12.33
N PRO A 247 -16.20 8.71 -12.42
CA PRO A 247 -15.39 7.63 -11.81
C PRO A 247 -14.07 7.41 -12.54
N MET A 248 -12.98 7.22 -11.79
CA MET A 248 -11.66 6.95 -12.34
C MET A 248 -11.63 5.58 -13.04
N ALA A 249 -10.85 5.47 -14.15
CA ALA A 249 -10.78 4.24 -14.95
C ALA A 249 -10.17 3.06 -14.17
N ARG A 250 -9.09 3.29 -13.42
CA ARG A 250 -8.41 2.30 -12.56
C ARG A 250 -8.25 0.95 -13.22
N ARG A 251 -7.28 0.85 -14.16
CA ARG A 251 -7.02 -0.34 -14.96
C ARG A 251 -5.81 -1.13 -14.49
N PHE A 252 -5.92 -2.46 -14.63
CA PHE A 252 -4.78 -3.35 -14.51
C PHE A 252 -4.87 -4.44 -15.58
N GLU A 253 -3.86 -4.49 -16.44
CA GLU A 253 -3.83 -5.34 -17.63
C GLU A 253 -2.55 -6.17 -17.63
N VAL A 254 -2.68 -7.48 -17.82
CA VAL A 254 -1.57 -8.42 -17.93
C VAL A 254 -1.68 -9.19 -19.24
N TYR A 255 -0.61 -9.19 -20.03
CA TYR A 255 -0.52 -9.85 -21.32
C TYR A 255 0.61 -10.86 -21.31
N GLY A 256 0.25 -12.11 -21.52
CA GLY A 256 1.16 -13.24 -21.65
C GLY A 256 1.03 -13.92 -23.00
N THR A 257 1.94 -14.83 -23.29
CA THR A 257 1.99 -15.55 -24.58
C THR A 257 0.81 -16.50 -24.80
N GLU A 258 0.16 -16.97 -23.72
CA GLU A 258 -0.97 -17.88 -23.76
C GLU A 258 -2.30 -17.23 -23.40
N GLY A 259 -2.28 -16.02 -22.88
CA GLY A 259 -3.52 -15.31 -22.54
C GLY A 259 -3.29 -13.92 -21.96
N SER A 260 -4.39 -13.20 -21.79
CA SER A 260 -4.41 -11.89 -21.16
C SER A 260 -5.54 -11.76 -20.17
N ALA A 261 -5.31 -10.95 -19.12
CA ALA A 261 -6.30 -10.66 -18.09
C ALA A 261 -6.38 -9.14 -17.88
N ILE A 262 -7.57 -8.58 -17.98
CA ILE A 262 -7.81 -7.13 -17.93
C ILE A 262 -8.92 -6.85 -16.91
N MET A 263 -8.62 -6.00 -15.94
CA MET A 263 -9.58 -5.41 -15.01
C MET A 263 -9.76 -3.92 -15.31
N GLU A 264 -10.99 -3.50 -15.55
CA GLU A 264 -11.37 -2.08 -15.70
C GLU A 264 -12.85 -1.91 -15.34
N PRO A 265 -13.19 -1.18 -14.27
CA PRO A 265 -12.24 -0.76 -13.24
C PRO A 265 -11.83 -1.94 -12.34
N PHE A 266 -10.66 -1.83 -11.67
CA PHE A 266 -10.35 -2.74 -10.57
C PHE A 266 -10.95 -2.25 -9.24
N GLU A 267 -11.43 -1.01 -9.19
CA GLU A 267 -12.09 -0.44 -8.01
C GLU A 267 -13.13 0.62 -8.42
N PRO A 268 -14.44 0.40 -8.12
CA PRO A 268 -14.98 -0.84 -7.57
C PRO A 268 -14.82 -2.02 -8.56
N ALA A 269 -14.58 -3.21 -8.01
CA ALA A 269 -14.28 -4.39 -8.81
C ALA A 269 -15.56 -5.08 -9.30
N TYR A 270 -15.64 -5.43 -10.58
CA TYR A 270 -16.78 -6.15 -11.15
C TYR A 270 -16.37 -7.45 -11.82
N ASN A 271 -15.40 -7.41 -12.71
CA ASN A 271 -14.98 -8.58 -13.47
C ASN A 271 -13.56 -8.46 -14.02
N ILE A 272 -13.04 -9.60 -14.47
CA ILE A 272 -11.83 -9.69 -15.28
C ILE A 272 -12.24 -10.20 -16.66
N ARG A 273 -11.81 -9.53 -17.73
CA ARG A 273 -11.84 -10.05 -19.09
C ARG A 273 -10.61 -10.91 -19.30
N LEU A 274 -10.80 -12.24 -19.28
CA LEU A 274 -9.76 -13.24 -19.48
C LEU A 274 -9.84 -13.77 -20.92
N CYS A 275 -8.78 -13.55 -21.72
CA CYS A 275 -8.64 -14.10 -23.06
C CYS A 275 -7.58 -15.19 -23.08
N LEU A 276 -7.88 -16.35 -23.68
CA LEU A 276 -7.01 -17.52 -23.65
C LEU A 276 -6.83 -18.13 -25.05
N ASN A 277 -5.59 -18.50 -25.38
CA ASN A 277 -5.27 -19.31 -26.56
C ASN A 277 -5.80 -20.75 -26.42
N ASN A 278 -5.69 -21.30 -25.21
CA ASN A 278 -6.19 -22.61 -24.83
C ASN A 278 -6.98 -22.51 -23.51
N GLY A 279 -8.03 -23.32 -23.37
CA GLY A 279 -8.79 -23.36 -22.12
C GLY A 279 -8.02 -24.05 -20.99
N PHE A 280 -8.39 -23.72 -19.75
CA PHE A 280 -7.94 -24.42 -18.54
C PHE A 280 -9.03 -24.38 -17.48
N GLU A 281 -9.15 -25.44 -16.68
CA GLU A 281 -10.19 -25.56 -15.65
C GLU A 281 -11.59 -25.28 -16.25
N ASP A 282 -12.32 -24.34 -15.67
CA ASP A 282 -13.66 -23.92 -16.14
C ASP A 282 -13.61 -22.83 -17.22
N TYR A 283 -12.42 -22.35 -17.60
CA TYR A 283 -12.25 -21.29 -18.60
C TYR A 283 -12.01 -21.85 -20.00
N LYS A 284 -12.80 -21.36 -20.98
CA LYS A 284 -12.72 -21.81 -22.36
C LYS A 284 -11.69 -21.02 -23.16
N LYS A 285 -11.22 -21.59 -24.27
CA LYS A 285 -10.49 -20.84 -25.31
C LYS A 285 -11.30 -19.62 -25.75
N GLY A 286 -10.62 -18.47 -25.96
CA GLY A 286 -11.25 -17.20 -26.30
C GLY A 286 -11.58 -16.36 -25.08
N VAL A 287 -12.62 -15.56 -25.15
CA VAL A 287 -12.99 -14.58 -24.12
C VAL A 287 -13.85 -15.21 -23.04
N ASN A 288 -13.44 -15.02 -21.79
CA ASN A 288 -14.19 -15.34 -20.58
C ASN A 288 -14.38 -14.08 -19.75
N ILE A 289 -15.57 -13.87 -19.17
CA ILE A 289 -15.86 -12.82 -18.21
C ILE A 289 -15.90 -13.43 -16.81
N VAL A 290 -14.87 -13.18 -16.03
CA VAL A 290 -14.72 -13.75 -14.69
C VAL A 290 -15.22 -12.73 -13.67
N LYS A 291 -16.36 -13.01 -13.05
CA LYS A 291 -16.90 -12.16 -11.99
C LYS A 291 -16.00 -12.21 -10.76
N ILE A 292 -15.78 -11.07 -10.15
CA ILE A 292 -15.05 -10.90 -8.91
C ILE A 292 -15.90 -10.16 -7.89
N LYS A 293 -15.66 -10.43 -6.62
CA LYS A 293 -16.35 -9.76 -5.52
C LYS A 293 -15.54 -8.53 -5.11
N ASP A 294 -16.24 -7.44 -4.90
CA ASP A 294 -15.68 -6.31 -4.18
C ASP A 294 -15.61 -6.65 -2.69
N VAL A 295 -14.44 -6.41 -2.08
CA VAL A 295 -14.19 -6.74 -0.67
C VAL A 295 -13.68 -5.50 0.06
N PRO A 296 -14.03 -5.33 1.34
CA PRO A 296 -13.51 -4.22 2.14
C PRO A 296 -11.97 -4.21 2.16
N ARG A 297 -11.40 -3.00 2.05
CA ARG A 297 -9.95 -2.81 1.86
C ARG A 297 -9.10 -3.24 3.04
N TYR A 298 -9.60 -3.10 4.27
CA TYR A 298 -8.80 -3.24 5.50
C TYR A 298 -9.06 -4.54 6.25
N ASP A 299 -10.28 -5.09 6.22
CA ASP A 299 -10.70 -6.23 7.04
C ASP A 299 -9.80 -7.45 6.82
N LYS A 300 -9.67 -7.89 5.58
CA LYS A 300 -8.90 -9.09 5.25
C LYS A 300 -7.39 -8.92 5.44
N PRO A 301 -6.76 -7.81 5.00
CA PRO A 301 -5.37 -7.50 5.35
C PRO A 301 -5.11 -7.50 6.85
N PHE A 302 -5.99 -6.87 7.63
CA PHE A 302 -5.91 -6.86 9.09
C PHE A 302 -5.93 -8.28 9.67
N GLU A 303 -6.95 -9.09 9.35
CA GLU A 303 -7.07 -10.46 9.85
C GLU A 303 -5.81 -11.30 9.53
N ILE A 304 -5.31 -11.19 8.30
CA ILE A 304 -4.13 -11.93 7.86
C ILE A 304 -2.89 -11.51 8.64
N PHE A 305 -2.69 -10.20 8.81
CA PHE A 305 -1.55 -9.66 9.55
C PHE A 305 -1.58 -10.10 11.02
N ILE A 306 -2.72 -9.93 11.71
CA ILE A 306 -2.89 -10.35 13.09
C ILE A 306 -2.65 -11.86 13.25
N ASN A 307 -3.27 -12.69 12.40
CA ASN A 307 -3.08 -14.13 12.44
C ASN A 307 -1.64 -14.56 12.16
N ARG A 308 -0.92 -13.82 11.32
CA ARG A 308 0.49 -14.04 11.03
C ARG A 308 1.34 -13.82 12.29
N VAL A 309 1.13 -12.70 12.97
CA VAL A 309 1.89 -12.38 14.19
C VAL A 309 1.57 -13.38 15.30
N ILE A 310 0.27 -13.69 15.54
CA ILE A 310 -0.14 -14.63 16.59
C ILE A 310 0.42 -16.03 16.36
N ASN A 311 0.39 -16.51 15.12
CA ASN A 311 0.75 -17.88 14.76
C ASN A 311 2.18 -18.01 14.22
N ASN A 312 2.94 -16.95 14.25
CA ASN A 312 4.33 -16.89 13.74
C ASN A 312 4.46 -17.43 12.28
N LYS A 313 3.48 -17.08 11.41
CA LYS A 313 3.41 -17.55 10.03
C LYS A 313 4.28 -16.70 9.10
N ILE A 314 4.97 -17.35 8.18
CA ILE A 314 5.72 -16.67 7.13
C ILE A 314 4.76 -15.92 6.19
N PRO A 315 5.03 -14.65 5.86
CA PRO A 315 4.25 -13.90 4.88
C PRO A 315 4.35 -14.51 3.48
N ILE A 316 3.25 -14.49 2.73
CA ILE A 316 3.26 -14.85 1.30
C ILE A 316 4.17 -13.86 0.54
N ARG A 317 4.04 -12.56 0.81
CA ARG A 317 4.97 -11.52 0.36
C ARG A 317 5.96 -11.27 1.49
N SER A 318 7.21 -11.62 1.26
CA SER A 318 8.28 -11.57 2.26
C SER A 318 8.74 -10.13 2.52
N LEU A 319 9.56 -9.94 3.55
CA LEU A 319 10.19 -8.65 3.81
C LEU A 319 11.10 -8.19 2.66
N GLU A 320 11.71 -9.14 1.92
CA GLU A 320 12.45 -8.85 0.70
C GLU A 320 11.55 -8.26 -0.40
N HIS A 321 10.30 -8.71 -0.48
CA HIS A 321 9.33 -8.12 -1.39
C HIS A 321 8.97 -6.67 -0.97
N GLU A 322 8.80 -6.40 0.33
CA GLU A 322 8.58 -5.03 0.83
C GLU A 322 9.74 -4.10 0.46
N ILE A 323 10.98 -4.59 0.61
CA ILE A 323 12.18 -3.87 0.21
C ILE A 323 12.20 -3.62 -1.30
N LEU A 324 11.88 -4.65 -2.10
CA LEU A 324 11.85 -4.54 -3.57
C LEU A 324 10.82 -3.50 -4.04
N VAL A 325 9.63 -3.48 -3.46
CA VAL A 325 8.59 -2.52 -3.82
C VAL A 325 9.04 -1.09 -3.51
N GLN A 326 9.59 -0.87 -2.31
CA GLN A 326 10.10 0.44 -1.94
C GLN A 326 11.31 0.86 -2.79
N GLU A 327 12.24 -0.05 -3.08
CA GLU A 327 13.37 0.19 -3.99
C GLU A 327 12.87 0.63 -5.36
N THR A 328 11.93 -0.12 -5.93
CA THR A 328 11.38 0.16 -7.25
C THR A 328 10.68 1.52 -7.30
N LEU A 329 9.93 1.87 -6.25
CA LEU A 329 9.33 3.19 -6.12
C LEU A 329 10.38 4.30 -6.09
N MET A 330 11.43 4.15 -5.27
CA MET A 330 12.49 5.17 -5.13
C MET A 330 13.33 5.31 -6.41
N ARG A 331 13.55 4.22 -7.15
CA ARG A 331 14.18 4.28 -8.48
C ARG A 331 13.28 5.01 -9.47
N ALA A 332 11.98 4.71 -9.48
CA ALA A 332 11.02 5.34 -10.37
C ALA A 332 10.87 6.84 -10.10
N THR A 333 10.93 7.28 -8.86
CA THR A 333 10.89 8.71 -8.51
C THR A 333 12.25 9.42 -8.70
N GLY A 334 13.33 8.67 -8.94
CA GLY A 334 14.68 9.20 -9.07
C GLY A 334 15.31 9.62 -7.72
N ASP A 335 14.82 9.09 -6.61
CA ASP A 335 15.43 9.28 -5.29
C ASP A 335 16.68 8.43 -5.09
N ILE A 336 16.76 7.31 -5.78
CA ILE A 336 17.96 6.48 -5.90
C ILE A 336 18.25 6.17 -7.37
N ASN A 337 19.53 5.99 -7.68
CA ASN A 337 19.97 5.66 -9.03
C ASN A 337 19.72 4.17 -9.35
N ASP A 338 19.58 3.89 -10.63
CA ASP A 338 19.53 2.53 -11.17
C ASP A 338 20.83 1.76 -10.97
#